data_3eaeebe61861b4c165c855ca1c94b2ee
#
_entry.id   3eaeebe61861b4c165c855ca1c94b2ee
#
_cell.length_a   1.000
_cell.length_b   1.000
_cell.length_c   1.000
_cell.angle_alpha   90.00
_cell.angle_beta   90.00
_cell.angle_gamma   90.00
#
_symmetry.space_group_name_H-M   'P 1'
#
loop_
_entity.id
_entity.type
_entity.pdbx_description
1 polymer ?
#
loop_
_entity_poly.entity_id
_entity_poly.type
_entity_poly.pdbx_seq_one_letter_code
_entity_poly.pdbx_strand_id
1 'polypeptide(L)'
;MKFRALDDETYATLLGILICNLEVDIKSSLFQSDDFLKPYGDGGKSIAIGFGLDLKVNSLTTITNLYKKIFGNDWQISNEEKDILEKLRANKITTTQALEAIKNLATLSLDLKTQDNAYRLFSLTLQTYENKVDNKISKSYERIALASRAYNHYGDLLQKAVRQQNRFLIWFYLRYTINTSGGKELLGLTKRRWWESEIFKLYDDEIFFEDILEIFQNLHIIKFNNKKLYQYIKEYETRNLTQKNIQTFKSDSKSRELDERFEFTYDDITTTLKPHLDYLNTLTQKTFSLENIYCIQSFYGVLGAHKLDNVASIN
;
A
#
# COMPACT_ATOMS: atom_id res chain seq x y z
N MET A 1 -5.08 -18.09 6.26
CA MET A 1 -4.32 -17.32 5.21
C MET A 1 -2.85 -17.70 5.34
N LYS A 2 -2.23 -18.14 4.25
CA LYS A 2 -0.78 -18.40 4.18
C LYS A 2 -0.06 -17.12 3.75
N PHE A 3 1.22 -17.00 4.07
CA PHE A 3 2.07 -15.87 3.72
C PHE A 3 3.32 -16.37 2.99
N ARG A 4 3.73 -15.65 1.95
CA ARG A 4 4.98 -15.92 1.22
C ARG A 4 6.14 -15.33 2.01
N ALA A 5 6.66 -16.15 2.93
CA ALA A 5 7.65 -15.76 3.91
C ALA A 5 8.97 -15.28 3.26
N LEU A 6 9.60 -14.33 3.91
CA LEU A 6 10.91 -13.77 3.56
C LEU A 6 11.82 -13.81 4.78
N ASP A 7 13.12 -13.94 4.53
CA ASP A 7 14.12 -13.67 5.56
C ASP A 7 14.18 -12.18 5.90
N ASP A 8 14.83 -11.85 6.99
CA ASP A 8 14.86 -10.51 7.55
C ASP A 8 15.54 -9.48 6.63
N GLU A 9 16.60 -9.89 5.94
CA GLU A 9 17.39 -9.03 5.06
C GLU A 9 16.64 -8.75 3.76
N THR A 10 16.12 -9.79 3.12
CA THR A 10 15.30 -9.69 1.91
C THR A 10 14.06 -8.84 2.17
N TYR A 11 13.37 -9.08 3.29
CA TYR A 11 12.19 -8.30 3.68
C TYR A 11 12.52 -6.81 3.83
N ALA A 12 13.56 -6.48 4.59
CA ALA A 12 13.94 -5.08 4.82
C ALA A 12 14.36 -4.38 3.51
N THR A 13 15.10 -5.08 2.66
CA THR A 13 15.54 -4.58 1.35
C THR A 13 14.35 -4.29 0.44
N LEU A 14 13.43 -5.25 0.26
CA LEU A 14 12.29 -5.09 -0.62
C LEU A 14 11.31 -4.02 -0.11
N LEU A 15 11.07 -3.95 1.20
CA LEU A 15 10.24 -2.89 1.80
C LEU A 15 10.85 -1.52 1.56
N GLY A 16 12.16 -1.37 1.78
CA GLY A 16 12.90 -0.14 1.53
C GLY A 16 12.80 0.30 0.05
N ILE A 17 13.06 -0.62 -0.88
CA ILE A 17 12.95 -0.35 -2.33
C ILE A 17 11.54 0.10 -2.69
N LEU A 18 10.50 -0.61 -2.23
CA LEU A 18 9.12 -0.27 -2.53
C LEU A 18 8.77 1.16 -2.05
N ILE A 19 9.03 1.46 -0.78
CA ILE A 19 8.67 2.76 -0.22
C ILE A 19 9.49 3.89 -0.85
N CYS A 20 10.78 3.70 -1.08
CA CYS A 20 11.60 4.69 -1.79
C CYS A 20 11.03 4.98 -3.19
N ASN A 21 10.65 3.97 -3.95
CA ASN A 21 10.05 4.17 -5.27
C ASN A 21 8.67 4.84 -5.23
N LEU A 22 7.92 4.68 -4.13
CA LEU A 22 6.59 5.25 -3.99
C LEU A 22 6.61 6.71 -3.50
N GLU A 23 7.50 7.04 -2.58
CA GLU A 23 7.51 8.34 -1.89
C GLU A 23 8.52 9.32 -2.49
N VAL A 24 9.59 8.80 -3.11
CA VAL A 24 10.74 9.62 -3.48
C VAL A 24 10.95 9.56 -4.99
N ASP A 25 11.08 10.72 -5.62
CA ASP A 25 11.69 10.80 -6.93
C ASP A 25 13.20 10.98 -6.78
N ILE A 26 13.91 9.84 -6.58
CA ILE A 26 15.37 9.82 -6.41
C ILE A 26 16.11 10.55 -7.54
N LYS A 27 15.47 10.67 -8.72
CA LYS A 27 16.01 11.39 -9.89
C LYS A 27 15.69 12.89 -9.85
N SER A 28 14.86 13.35 -8.92
CA SER A 28 14.58 14.77 -8.80
C SER A 28 15.81 15.54 -8.32
N SER A 29 15.90 16.81 -8.70
CA SER A 29 16.99 17.71 -8.27
C SER A 29 17.12 17.78 -6.74
N LEU A 30 16.02 17.64 -6.01
CA LEU A 30 15.98 17.64 -4.55
C LEU A 30 16.88 16.54 -3.95
N PHE A 31 16.83 15.30 -4.50
CA PHE A 31 17.60 14.17 -4.00
C PHE A 31 19.00 14.07 -4.60
N GLN A 32 19.25 14.82 -5.68
CA GLN A 32 20.58 14.95 -6.28
C GLN A 32 21.44 16.04 -5.60
N SER A 33 20.82 16.96 -4.84
CA SER A 33 21.46 18.19 -4.31
C SER A 33 21.60 18.20 -2.80
N ASP A 34 21.47 17.13 -2.06
CA ASP A 34 21.47 17.14 -0.58
C ASP A 34 20.42 18.08 0.08
N ASP A 35 19.57 18.76 -0.70
CA ASP A 35 18.54 19.66 -0.16
C ASP A 35 17.51 18.91 0.68
N PHE A 36 17.34 17.61 0.43
CA PHE A 36 16.45 16.74 1.22
C PHE A 36 16.98 16.48 2.64
N LEU A 37 18.25 16.78 2.92
CA LEU A 37 18.82 16.69 4.26
C LEU A 37 18.30 17.78 5.19
N LYS A 38 17.67 18.81 4.65
CA LYS A 38 17.04 19.92 5.37
C LYS A 38 15.53 19.92 5.12
N PRO A 39 14.72 20.60 5.96
CA PRO A 39 13.30 20.73 5.72
C PRO A 39 12.99 21.34 4.33
N TYR A 40 12.15 20.68 3.56
CA TYR A 40 11.74 21.09 2.22
C TYR A 40 10.21 21.06 2.06
N GLY A 41 9.67 21.73 1.04
CA GLY A 41 8.24 21.76 0.75
C GLY A 41 7.77 20.48 0.07
N ASP A 42 6.73 19.86 0.62
CA ASP A 42 6.08 18.70 0.04
C ASP A 42 4.75 19.10 -0.63
N GLY A 43 4.81 19.35 -1.94
CA GLY A 43 3.63 19.67 -2.75
C GLY A 43 2.83 20.92 -2.29
N GLY A 44 3.44 21.82 -1.53
CA GLY A 44 2.83 23.07 -1.06
C GLY A 44 1.89 22.94 0.14
N LYS A 45 1.68 21.73 0.69
CA LYS A 45 0.74 21.50 1.81
C LYS A 45 1.42 21.13 3.11
N SER A 46 2.65 20.66 3.07
CA SER A 46 3.43 20.24 4.22
C SER A 46 4.91 20.53 4.06
N ILE A 47 5.66 20.32 5.12
CA ILE A 47 7.13 20.37 5.16
C ILE A 47 7.59 18.95 5.47
N ALA A 48 8.49 18.43 4.65
CA ALA A 48 9.11 17.12 4.85
C ALA A 48 10.61 17.25 5.05
N ILE A 49 11.24 16.17 5.52
CA ILE A 49 12.68 16.03 5.63
C ILE A 49 13.13 14.59 5.33
N GLY A 50 14.34 14.44 4.83
CA GLY A 50 14.86 13.14 4.42
C GLY A 50 14.00 12.53 3.32
N PHE A 51 13.71 11.25 3.44
CA PHE A 51 12.86 10.53 2.51
C PHE A 51 11.35 10.66 2.84
N GLY A 52 10.90 11.89 3.17
CA GLY A 52 9.48 12.20 3.29
C GLY A 52 8.90 12.14 4.71
N LEU A 53 9.71 12.27 5.77
CA LEU A 53 9.14 12.46 7.11
C LEU A 53 8.40 13.81 7.16
N ASP A 54 7.07 13.76 7.23
CA ASP A 54 6.22 14.95 7.30
C ASP A 54 6.31 15.60 8.68
N LEU A 55 6.84 16.82 8.73
CA LEU A 55 7.04 17.59 9.97
C LEU A 55 5.75 18.26 10.46
N LYS A 56 4.73 18.42 9.63
CA LYS A 56 3.43 18.96 10.02
C LYS A 56 2.54 17.91 10.64
N VAL A 57 2.51 16.71 10.07
CA VAL A 57 1.64 15.60 10.52
C VAL A 57 2.20 14.89 11.75
N ASN A 58 3.52 14.66 11.80
CA ASN A 58 4.14 13.98 12.93
C ASN A 58 4.27 14.91 14.13
N SER A 59 3.96 14.41 15.35
CA SER A 59 4.08 15.18 16.57
C SER A 59 5.54 15.56 16.83
N LEU A 60 5.76 16.68 17.56
CA LEU A 60 7.11 17.08 17.99
C LEU A 60 7.80 15.98 18.80
N THR A 61 7.04 15.28 19.65
CA THR A 61 7.55 14.14 20.41
C THR A 61 8.05 13.02 19.50
N THR A 62 7.28 12.68 18.45
CA THR A 62 7.70 11.68 17.47
C THR A 62 8.99 12.10 16.78
N ILE A 63 9.06 13.34 16.27
CA ILE A 63 10.24 13.87 15.58
C ILE A 63 11.44 13.84 16.53
N THR A 64 11.28 14.37 17.75
CA THR A 64 12.36 14.39 18.77
C THR A 64 12.87 12.97 19.06
N ASN A 65 11.99 11.99 19.23
CA ASN A 65 12.38 10.62 19.51
C ASN A 65 13.14 9.97 18.34
N LEU A 66 12.74 10.25 17.10
CA LEU A 66 13.45 9.77 15.90
C LEU A 66 14.87 10.38 15.84
N TYR A 67 14.98 11.69 16.03
CA TYR A 67 16.26 12.38 15.99
C TYR A 67 17.20 11.97 17.14
N LYS A 68 16.68 11.75 18.34
CA LYS A 68 17.49 11.20 19.44
C LYS A 68 18.08 9.83 19.13
N LYS A 69 17.38 8.99 18.39
CA LYS A 69 17.91 7.70 17.92
C LYS A 69 19.05 7.84 16.90
N ILE A 70 19.13 8.97 16.20
CA ILE A 70 20.16 9.25 15.19
C ILE A 70 21.35 9.97 15.81
N PHE A 71 21.09 11.03 16.58
CA PHE A 71 22.09 11.98 17.06
C PHE A 71 22.45 11.82 18.55
N GLY A 72 21.76 10.95 19.28
CA GLY A 72 21.95 10.72 20.70
C GLY A 72 20.88 11.37 21.58
N ASN A 73 20.80 10.92 22.84
CA ASN A 73 19.73 11.29 23.77
C ASN A 73 19.70 12.79 24.11
N ASP A 74 20.85 13.47 24.03
CA ASP A 74 20.96 14.90 24.33
C ASP A 74 20.47 15.80 23.21
N TRP A 75 20.16 15.25 22.03
CA TRP A 75 19.63 16.04 20.93
C TRP A 75 18.29 16.68 21.28
N GLN A 76 18.14 17.95 20.93
CA GLN A 76 16.92 18.72 21.13
C GLN A 76 16.63 19.57 19.91
N ILE A 77 15.34 19.67 19.56
CA ILE A 77 14.90 20.67 18.57
C ILE A 77 15.05 22.07 19.15
N SER A 78 15.53 23.03 18.35
CA SER A 78 15.64 24.42 18.79
C SER A 78 14.27 25.01 19.13
N ASN A 79 14.24 26.00 20.03
CA ASN A 79 13.00 26.65 20.42
C ASN A 79 12.35 27.39 19.23
N GLU A 80 13.16 27.96 18.34
CA GLU A 80 12.73 28.64 17.12
C GLU A 80 12.06 27.68 16.14
N GLU A 81 12.69 26.53 15.86
CA GLU A 81 12.11 25.50 14.98
C GLU A 81 10.83 24.94 15.57
N LYS A 82 10.80 24.68 16.86
CA LYS A 82 9.63 24.22 17.59
C LYS A 82 8.46 25.19 17.43
N ASP A 83 8.67 26.49 17.67
CA ASP A 83 7.64 27.52 17.53
C ASP A 83 7.10 27.61 16.09
N ILE A 84 7.99 27.55 15.07
CA ILE A 84 7.58 27.53 13.66
C ILE A 84 6.70 26.31 13.34
N LEU A 85 7.10 25.11 13.78
CA LEU A 85 6.34 23.89 13.55
C LEU A 85 5.00 23.88 14.29
N GLU A 86 4.93 24.41 15.49
CA GLU A 86 3.67 24.56 16.25
C GLU A 86 2.72 25.54 15.57
N LYS A 87 3.20 26.67 15.07
CA LYS A 87 2.41 27.62 14.27
C LYS A 87 1.90 27.00 12.97
N LEU A 88 2.74 26.23 12.28
CA LEU A 88 2.34 25.53 11.04
C LEU A 88 1.25 24.48 11.32
N ARG A 89 1.38 23.68 12.39
CA ARG A 89 0.38 22.67 12.81
C ARG A 89 -0.95 23.31 13.20
N ALA A 90 -0.89 24.44 13.87
CA ALA A 90 -2.07 25.23 14.23
C ALA A 90 -2.67 26.01 13.04
N ASN A 91 -2.12 25.87 11.83
CA ASN A 91 -2.49 26.63 10.63
C ASN A 91 -2.45 28.16 10.84
N LYS A 92 -1.58 28.64 11.75
CA LYS A 92 -1.35 30.08 11.98
C LYS A 92 -0.43 30.70 10.93
N ILE A 93 0.39 29.87 10.29
CA ILE A 93 1.25 30.24 9.16
C ILE A 93 1.11 29.23 8.04
N THR A 94 1.36 29.65 6.81
CA THR A 94 1.38 28.78 5.64
C THR A 94 2.66 27.95 5.57
N THR A 95 2.67 26.89 4.78
CA THR A 95 3.86 26.08 4.51
C THR A 95 5.01 26.94 3.95
N THR A 96 4.73 27.86 3.03
CA THR A 96 5.72 28.77 2.45
C THR A 96 6.34 29.65 3.53
N GLN A 97 5.52 30.29 4.38
CA GLN A 97 6.01 31.12 5.50
C GLN A 97 6.86 30.32 6.50
N ALA A 98 6.46 29.09 6.80
CA ALA A 98 7.23 28.23 7.69
C ALA A 98 8.59 27.84 7.08
N LEU A 99 8.64 27.49 5.79
CA LEU A 99 9.88 27.17 5.08
C LEU A 99 10.83 28.37 5.02
N GLU A 100 10.31 29.57 4.71
CA GLU A 100 11.10 30.81 4.72
C GLU A 100 11.66 31.09 6.13
N ALA A 101 10.83 30.95 7.15
CA ALA A 101 11.28 31.13 8.54
C ALA A 101 12.38 30.14 8.91
N ILE A 102 12.24 28.85 8.57
CA ILE A 102 13.26 27.82 8.82
C ILE A 102 14.56 28.14 8.07
N LYS A 103 14.50 28.54 6.79
CA LYS A 103 15.68 28.90 5.99
C LYS A 103 16.47 30.08 6.54
N ASN A 104 15.80 30.97 7.25
CA ASN A 104 16.41 32.18 7.82
C ASN A 104 17.01 31.94 9.23
N LEU A 105 16.91 30.73 9.79
CA LEU A 105 17.55 30.39 11.05
C LEU A 105 19.06 30.29 10.88
N ALA A 106 19.80 30.88 11.82
CA ALA A 106 21.27 30.85 11.81
C ALA A 106 21.83 29.42 12.00
N THR A 107 21.09 28.59 12.75
CA THR A 107 21.40 27.18 12.98
C THR A 107 20.15 26.37 12.85
N LEU A 108 20.29 25.16 12.29
CA LEU A 108 19.17 24.26 12.03
C LEU A 108 19.41 22.94 12.75
N SER A 109 18.63 22.66 13.81
CA SER A 109 18.72 21.41 14.54
C SER A 109 18.11 20.23 13.77
N LEU A 110 17.16 20.51 12.87
CA LEU A 110 16.54 19.51 12.01
C LEU A 110 17.41 19.10 10.82
N ASP A 111 18.56 19.71 10.57
CA ASP A 111 19.48 19.31 9.50
C ASP A 111 20.06 17.91 9.77
N LEU A 112 19.82 16.95 8.88
CA LEU A 112 20.29 15.57 8.96
C LEU A 112 21.80 15.41 8.76
N LYS A 113 22.48 16.43 8.21
CA LYS A 113 23.92 16.52 7.98
C LYS A 113 24.47 15.55 6.90
N THR A 114 23.99 14.34 6.82
CA THR A 114 24.49 13.30 5.92
C THR A 114 23.37 12.45 5.34
N GLN A 115 23.61 11.87 4.18
CA GLN A 115 22.70 10.91 3.55
C GLN A 115 22.51 9.67 4.43
N ASP A 116 23.55 9.21 5.15
CA ASP A 116 23.43 8.08 6.08
C ASP A 116 22.41 8.35 7.18
N ASN A 117 22.41 9.55 7.76
CA ASN A 117 21.40 9.96 8.75
C ASN A 117 20.00 10.02 8.12
N ALA A 118 19.87 10.43 6.87
CA ALA A 118 18.60 10.41 6.18
C ALA A 118 18.08 8.97 5.97
N TYR A 119 18.95 8.03 5.60
CA TYR A 119 18.61 6.60 5.53
C TYR A 119 18.24 6.02 6.91
N ARG A 120 18.96 6.38 7.96
CA ARG A 120 18.62 5.96 9.34
C ARG A 120 17.26 6.51 9.76
N LEU A 121 16.99 7.80 9.48
CA LEU A 121 15.68 8.40 9.76
C LEU A 121 14.57 7.67 9.01
N PHE A 122 14.78 7.37 7.74
CA PHE A 122 13.84 6.62 6.90
C PHE A 122 13.56 5.24 7.48
N SER A 123 14.58 4.46 7.83
CA SER A 123 14.44 3.13 8.41
C SER A 123 13.64 3.16 9.73
N LEU A 124 13.93 4.13 10.60
CA LEU A 124 13.20 4.32 11.86
C LEU A 124 11.74 4.72 11.63
N THR A 125 11.48 5.53 10.60
CA THR A 125 10.13 5.94 10.21
C THR A 125 9.36 4.75 9.65
N LEU A 126 9.97 3.95 8.78
CA LEU A 126 9.37 2.72 8.25
C LEU A 126 8.98 1.76 9.37
N GLN A 127 9.86 1.53 10.34
CA GLN A 127 9.57 0.66 11.48
C GLN A 127 8.33 1.13 12.26
N THR A 128 8.12 2.44 12.38
CA THR A 128 6.94 3.00 13.05
C THR A 128 5.65 2.63 12.31
N TYR A 129 5.67 2.64 10.98
CA TYR A 129 4.50 2.26 10.16
C TYR A 129 4.32 0.74 10.06
N GLU A 130 5.41 0.00 9.97
CA GLU A 130 5.40 -1.45 9.98
C GLU A 130 4.78 -2.02 11.26
N ASN A 131 5.06 -1.39 12.41
CA ASN A 131 4.48 -1.77 13.70
C ASN A 131 2.94 -1.58 13.78
N LYS A 132 2.33 -0.87 12.82
CA LYS A 132 0.86 -0.80 12.69
C LYS A 132 0.26 -2.06 12.07
N VAL A 133 1.06 -2.84 11.36
CA VAL A 133 0.63 -4.11 10.77
C VAL A 133 0.59 -5.18 11.85
N ASP A 134 -0.48 -5.98 11.86
CA ASP A 134 -0.68 -7.04 12.85
C ASP A 134 0.56 -7.97 12.94
N ASN A 135 1.08 -8.17 14.13
CA ASN A 135 2.26 -9.00 14.37
C ASN A 135 2.06 -10.49 14.04
N LYS A 136 0.80 -10.93 13.88
CA LYS A 136 0.48 -12.28 13.39
C LYS A 136 0.87 -12.50 11.93
N ILE A 137 1.09 -11.42 11.18
CA ILE A 137 1.58 -11.49 9.81
C ILE A 137 3.11 -11.51 9.87
N SER A 138 3.70 -12.65 9.56
CA SER A 138 5.16 -12.81 9.49
C SER A 138 5.78 -11.89 8.41
N LYS A 139 7.10 -11.71 8.44
CA LYS A 139 7.84 -11.04 7.37
C LYS A 139 7.60 -11.79 6.07
N SER A 140 6.97 -11.13 5.11
CA SER A 140 6.45 -11.71 3.87
C SER A 140 6.18 -10.62 2.85
N TYR A 141 5.92 -11.00 1.60
CA TYR A 141 5.44 -10.06 0.57
C TYR A 141 4.13 -9.39 0.99
N GLU A 142 3.23 -10.13 1.62
CA GLU A 142 1.96 -9.59 2.12
C GLU A 142 2.18 -8.51 3.17
N ARG A 143 3.14 -8.73 4.09
CA ARG A 143 3.50 -7.72 5.09
C ARG A 143 4.13 -6.49 4.46
N ILE A 144 4.95 -6.63 3.40
CA ILE A 144 5.51 -5.50 2.64
C ILE A 144 4.38 -4.62 2.08
N ALA A 145 3.40 -5.22 1.42
CA ALA A 145 2.26 -4.51 0.86
C ALA A 145 1.47 -3.74 1.94
N LEU A 146 1.21 -4.39 3.07
CA LEU A 146 0.49 -3.80 4.19
C LEU A 146 1.30 -2.69 4.90
N ALA A 147 2.61 -2.83 5.02
CA ALA A 147 3.49 -1.81 5.59
C ALA A 147 3.57 -0.58 4.67
N SER A 148 3.67 -0.78 3.34
CA SER A 148 3.56 0.28 2.35
C SER A 148 2.22 1.02 2.47
N ARG A 149 1.14 0.26 2.60
CA ARG A 149 -0.19 0.83 2.81
C ARG A 149 -0.27 1.63 4.11
N ALA A 150 0.30 1.13 5.21
CA ALA A 150 0.32 1.78 6.50
C ALA A 150 1.13 3.07 6.48
N TYR A 151 2.19 3.14 5.69
CA TYR A 151 3.00 4.35 5.48
C TYR A 151 2.17 5.50 4.90
N ASN A 152 1.26 5.21 3.96
CA ASN A 152 0.40 6.22 3.36
C ASN A 152 -0.92 6.40 4.15
N HIS A 153 -1.70 5.33 4.31
CA HIS A 153 -2.94 5.33 5.10
C HIS A 153 -3.43 3.91 5.36
N TYR A 154 -3.51 3.50 6.61
CA TYR A 154 -3.97 2.18 7.04
C TYR A 154 -5.41 2.25 7.56
N GLY A 155 -6.39 2.33 6.65
CA GLY A 155 -7.81 2.54 6.97
C GLY A 155 -8.45 1.41 7.77
N ASP A 156 -9.51 1.71 8.52
CA ASP A 156 -10.18 0.79 9.45
C ASP A 156 -10.73 -0.48 8.79
N LEU A 157 -11.25 -0.36 7.55
CA LEU A 157 -11.78 -1.51 6.80
C LEU A 157 -10.67 -2.50 6.45
N LEU A 158 -9.51 -2.00 6.05
CA LEU A 158 -8.35 -2.85 5.79
C LEU A 158 -7.87 -3.53 7.07
N GLN A 159 -7.76 -2.78 8.17
CA GLN A 159 -7.38 -3.35 9.47
C GLN A 159 -8.36 -4.43 9.92
N LYS A 160 -9.67 -4.22 9.71
CA LYS A 160 -10.69 -5.23 10.01
C LYS A 160 -10.51 -6.49 9.17
N ALA A 161 -10.29 -6.34 7.86
CA ALA A 161 -10.04 -7.48 6.96
C ALA A 161 -8.77 -8.25 7.36
N VAL A 162 -7.70 -7.55 7.76
CA VAL A 162 -6.47 -8.16 8.28
C VAL A 162 -6.74 -8.97 9.54
N ARG A 163 -7.46 -8.41 10.53
CA ARG A 163 -7.83 -9.16 11.75
C ARG A 163 -8.70 -10.37 11.46
N GLN A 164 -9.55 -10.31 10.45
CA GLN A 164 -10.39 -11.43 9.98
C GLN A 164 -9.63 -12.45 9.13
N GLN A 165 -8.38 -12.17 8.76
CA GLN A 165 -7.57 -12.98 7.85
C GLN A 165 -8.26 -13.30 6.51
N ASN A 166 -9.13 -12.40 6.03
CA ASN A 166 -9.81 -12.54 4.76
C ASN A 166 -8.93 -11.97 3.63
N ARG A 167 -8.22 -12.85 2.92
CA ARG A 167 -7.25 -12.49 1.88
C ARG A 167 -7.88 -11.67 0.76
N PHE A 168 -9.06 -12.10 0.28
CA PHE A 168 -9.77 -11.38 -0.77
C PHE A 168 -10.12 -9.94 -0.37
N LEU A 169 -10.65 -9.73 0.85
CA LEU A 169 -10.99 -8.39 1.32
C LEU A 169 -9.75 -7.51 1.55
N ILE A 170 -8.65 -8.09 2.04
CA ILE A 170 -7.39 -7.34 2.16
C ILE A 170 -6.93 -6.87 0.79
N TRP A 171 -6.86 -7.79 -0.19
CA TRP A 171 -6.50 -7.47 -1.56
C TRP A 171 -7.43 -6.41 -2.17
N PHE A 172 -8.75 -6.55 -1.97
CA PHE A 172 -9.73 -5.58 -2.43
C PHE A 172 -9.49 -4.19 -1.84
N TYR A 173 -9.29 -4.08 -0.52
CA TYR A 173 -9.05 -2.79 0.12
C TYR A 173 -7.69 -2.19 -0.25
N LEU A 174 -6.69 -3.00 -0.50
CA LEU A 174 -5.42 -2.52 -1.05
C LEU A 174 -5.63 -1.89 -2.42
N ARG A 175 -6.33 -2.55 -3.33
CA ARG A 175 -6.41 -2.18 -4.74
C ARG A 175 -7.40 -1.06 -5.04
N TYR A 176 -8.56 -1.09 -4.42
CA TYR A 176 -9.70 -0.28 -4.83
C TYR A 176 -10.08 0.84 -3.87
N THR A 177 -9.35 1.04 -2.80
CA THR A 177 -9.69 2.06 -1.82
C THR A 177 -8.58 3.07 -1.57
N ILE A 178 -8.97 4.29 -1.14
CA ILE A 178 -8.03 5.39 -0.79
C ILE A 178 -7.07 5.73 -1.94
N ASN A 179 -7.66 5.98 -3.07
CA ASN A 179 -7.02 6.46 -4.29
C ASN A 179 -7.41 7.91 -4.62
N THR A 180 -8.06 8.60 -3.67
CA THR A 180 -8.54 9.97 -3.82
C THR A 180 -7.80 10.92 -2.87
N SER A 181 -7.66 12.17 -3.29
CA SER A 181 -7.26 13.28 -2.44
C SER A 181 -8.16 14.47 -2.74
N GLY A 182 -8.73 15.07 -1.68
CA GLY A 182 -9.70 16.16 -1.83
C GLY A 182 -10.94 15.77 -2.67
N GLY A 183 -11.38 14.50 -2.60
CA GLY A 183 -12.54 13.98 -3.34
C GLY A 183 -12.28 13.67 -4.82
N LYS A 184 -11.05 13.84 -5.32
CA LYS A 184 -10.67 13.53 -6.70
C LYS A 184 -9.78 12.30 -6.75
N GLU A 185 -10.04 11.40 -7.69
CA GLU A 185 -9.18 10.25 -7.98
C GLU A 185 -7.83 10.73 -8.53
N LEU A 186 -6.74 10.20 -7.98
CA LEU A 186 -5.38 10.53 -8.40
C LEU A 186 -4.73 9.29 -9.01
N LEU A 187 -4.28 9.43 -10.27
CA LEU A 187 -3.65 8.34 -11.02
C LEU A 187 -2.42 7.76 -10.30
N GLY A 188 -1.62 8.61 -9.65
CA GLY A 188 -0.47 8.17 -8.86
C GLY A 188 -0.86 7.29 -7.67
N LEU A 189 -1.95 7.63 -6.96
CA LEU A 189 -2.48 6.78 -5.90
C LEU A 189 -3.07 5.47 -6.45
N THR A 190 -3.79 5.54 -7.58
CA THR A 190 -4.30 4.34 -8.26
C THR A 190 -3.17 3.38 -8.61
N LYS A 191 -2.09 3.87 -9.20
CA LYS A 191 -0.89 3.10 -9.52
C LYS A 191 -0.25 2.49 -8.27
N ARG A 192 -0.10 3.27 -7.19
CA ARG A 192 0.42 2.78 -5.91
C ARG A 192 -0.43 1.65 -5.34
N ARG A 193 -1.77 1.80 -5.34
CA ARG A 193 -2.72 0.77 -4.88
C ARG A 193 -2.62 -0.50 -5.71
N TRP A 194 -2.43 -0.31 -7.01
CA TRP A 194 -2.16 -1.42 -7.90
C TRP A 194 -0.92 -2.20 -7.46
N TRP A 195 0.23 -1.57 -7.30
CA TRP A 195 1.46 -2.24 -6.88
C TRP A 195 1.33 -2.94 -5.53
N GLU A 196 0.73 -2.28 -4.54
CA GLU A 196 0.51 -2.87 -3.22
C GLU A 196 -0.35 -4.14 -3.32
N SER A 197 -1.39 -4.15 -4.15
CA SER A 197 -2.24 -5.31 -4.35
C SER A 197 -1.56 -6.44 -5.14
N GLU A 198 -0.71 -6.11 -6.10
CA GLU A 198 0.06 -7.10 -6.86
C GLU A 198 1.13 -7.77 -5.98
N ILE A 199 1.81 -6.99 -5.12
CA ILE A 199 2.75 -7.55 -4.13
C ILE A 199 2.01 -8.47 -3.15
N PHE A 200 0.81 -8.07 -2.71
CA PHE A 200 -0.01 -8.88 -1.80
C PHE A 200 -0.51 -10.15 -2.47
N LYS A 201 -0.84 -10.09 -3.74
CA LYS A 201 -1.50 -11.10 -4.59
C LYS A 201 -2.87 -11.55 -4.06
N LEU A 202 -3.80 -11.74 -4.95
CA LEU A 202 -5.14 -12.25 -4.64
C LEU A 202 -5.08 -13.67 -4.07
N TYR A 203 -4.11 -14.45 -4.54
CA TYR A 203 -3.82 -15.81 -4.08
C TYR A 203 -2.43 -15.87 -3.45
N ASP A 204 -2.17 -16.86 -2.62
CA ASP A 204 -0.82 -17.36 -2.36
C ASP A 204 -0.39 -18.31 -3.51
N ASP A 205 0.74 -18.97 -3.39
CA ASP A 205 1.29 -19.78 -4.49
C ASP A 205 0.45 -21.04 -4.79
N GLU A 206 -0.40 -21.49 -3.84
CA GLU A 206 -1.32 -22.61 -3.99
C GLU A 206 -2.76 -22.11 -3.92
N ILE A 207 -3.52 -22.29 -5.01
CA ILE A 207 -4.93 -21.92 -5.07
C ILE A 207 -5.77 -23.13 -4.74
N PHE A 208 -6.45 -23.08 -3.62
CA PHE A 208 -7.44 -24.08 -3.24
C PHE A 208 -8.82 -23.69 -3.79
N PHE A 209 -9.61 -24.70 -4.05
CA PHE A 209 -10.97 -24.50 -4.56
C PHE A 209 -11.84 -23.67 -3.60
N GLU A 210 -11.64 -23.83 -2.31
CA GLU A 210 -12.30 -23.05 -1.27
C GLU A 210 -11.98 -21.55 -1.37
N ASP A 211 -10.75 -21.18 -1.73
CA ASP A 211 -10.34 -19.78 -1.92
C ASP A 211 -11.09 -19.16 -3.09
N ILE A 212 -11.25 -19.90 -4.18
CA ILE A 212 -12.01 -19.47 -5.36
C ILE A 212 -13.46 -19.21 -4.98
N LEU A 213 -14.07 -20.12 -4.21
CA LEU A 213 -15.45 -19.96 -3.74
C LEU A 213 -15.60 -18.74 -2.84
N GLU A 214 -14.69 -18.55 -1.90
CA GLU A 214 -14.69 -17.38 -1.03
C GLU A 214 -14.65 -16.08 -1.84
N ILE A 215 -13.81 -16.01 -2.87
CA ILE A 215 -13.72 -14.84 -3.74
C ILE A 215 -15.05 -14.58 -4.43
N PHE A 216 -15.65 -15.58 -5.08
CA PHE A 216 -16.91 -15.41 -5.78
C PHE A 216 -18.07 -15.06 -4.83
N GLN A 217 -18.10 -15.64 -3.62
CA GLN A 217 -19.08 -15.27 -2.59
C GLN A 217 -18.91 -13.81 -2.19
N ASN A 218 -17.70 -13.39 -1.87
CA ASN A 218 -17.41 -12.03 -1.46
C ASN A 218 -17.78 -11.01 -2.55
N LEU A 219 -17.52 -11.32 -3.82
CA LEU A 219 -17.89 -10.46 -4.96
C LEU A 219 -19.39 -10.16 -5.03
N HIS A 220 -20.24 -11.10 -4.65
CA HIS A 220 -21.70 -11.00 -4.81
C HIS A 220 -22.46 -10.71 -3.53
N ILE A 221 -21.93 -11.07 -2.36
CA ILE A 221 -22.59 -10.90 -1.07
C ILE A 221 -22.21 -9.56 -0.44
N ILE A 222 -20.92 -9.23 -0.46
CA ILE A 222 -20.43 -8.03 0.21
C ILE A 222 -20.76 -6.79 -0.61
N LYS A 223 -21.15 -5.73 0.11
CA LYS A 223 -21.42 -4.41 -0.47
C LYS A 223 -20.37 -3.41 -0.02
N PHE A 224 -19.93 -2.60 -0.95
CA PHE A 224 -19.09 -1.43 -0.73
C PHE A 224 -19.70 -0.23 -1.48
N ASN A 225 -19.87 0.91 -0.79
CA ASN A 225 -20.56 2.09 -1.34
C ASN A 225 -21.93 1.75 -1.96
N ASN A 226 -22.75 0.95 -1.24
CA ASN A 226 -24.08 0.49 -1.64
C ASN A 226 -24.16 -0.39 -2.91
N LYS A 227 -23.01 -0.82 -3.45
CA LYS A 227 -22.92 -1.72 -4.61
C LYS A 227 -22.33 -3.05 -4.19
N LYS A 228 -22.68 -4.15 -4.88
CA LYS A 228 -21.96 -5.41 -4.77
C LYS A 228 -20.50 -5.22 -5.20
N LEU A 229 -19.56 -5.94 -4.59
CA LEU A 229 -18.13 -5.73 -4.87
C LEU A 229 -17.81 -5.86 -6.36
N TYR A 230 -18.35 -6.89 -7.05
CA TYR A 230 -18.07 -7.05 -8.48
C TYR A 230 -18.52 -5.84 -9.33
N GLN A 231 -19.66 -5.22 -9.01
CA GLN A 231 -20.15 -4.02 -9.69
C GLN A 231 -19.23 -2.83 -9.43
N TYR A 232 -18.84 -2.66 -8.18
CA TYR A 232 -17.92 -1.60 -7.79
C TYR A 232 -16.56 -1.75 -8.49
N ILE A 233 -15.99 -2.96 -8.50
CA ILE A 233 -14.72 -3.28 -9.15
C ILE A 233 -14.81 -2.98 -10.64
N LYS A 234 -15.82 -3.50 -11.34
CA LYS A 234 -16.01 -3.28 -12.79
C LYS A 234 -16.09 -1.80 -13.15
N GLU A 235 -16.87 -1.01 -12.40
CA GLU A 235 -16.96 0.43 -12.63
C GLU A 235 -15.63 1.14 -12.34
N TYR A 236 -14.92 0.73 -11.28
CA TYR A 236 -13.63 1.29 -10.93
C TYR A 236 -12.59 1.00 -12.02
N GLU A 237 -12.47 -0.25 -12.46
CA GLU A 237 -11.50 -0.67 -13.47
C GLU A 237 -11.76 0.00 -14.81
N THR A 238 -13.03 0.07 -15.23
CA THR A 238 -13.41 0.78 -16.46
C THR A 238 -12.98 2.24 -16.46
N ARG A 239 -13.00 2.92 -15.29
CA ARG A 239 -12.58 4.32 -15.19
C ARG A 239 -11.09 4.50 -15.02
N ASN A 240 -10.47 3.66 -14.17
CA ASN A 240 -9.14 3.91 -13.64
C ASN A 240 -8.07 3.00 -14.23
N LEU A 241 -8.44 1.81 -14.70
CA LEU A 241 -7.53 0.80 -15.25
C LEU A 241 -7.72 0.63 -16.76
N THR A 242 -7.87 1.75 -17.45
CA THR A 242 -7.92 1.76 -18.93
C THR A 242 -6.57 1.30 -19.50
N GLN A 243 -6.57 0.77 -20.72
CA GLN A 243 -5.33 0.38 -21.42
C GLN A 243 -4.28 1.50 -21.39
N LYS A 244 -4.69 2.76 -21.57
CA LYS A 244 -3.81 3.93 -21.50
C LYS A 244 -3.15 4.05 -20.13
N ASN A 245 -3.92 3.91 -19.04
CA ASN A 245 -3.40 4.02 -17.67
C ASN A 245 -2.46 2.85 -17.36
N ILE A 246 -2.81 1.63 -17.74
CA ILE A 246 -1.96 0.45 -17.59
C ILE A 246 -0.64 0.62 -18.35
N GLN A 247 -0.67 1.09 -19.59
CA GLN A 247 0.55 1.41 -20.34
C GLN A 247 1.40 2.46 -19.64
N THR A 248 0.77 3.51 -19.10
CA THR A 248 1.47 4.53 -18.29
C THR A 248 2.10 3.91 -17.05
N PHE A 249 1.40 3.00 -16.37
CA PHE A 249 1.96 2.29 -15.20
C PHE A 249 3.19 1.46 -15.56
N LYS A 250 3.14 0.73 -16.68
CA LYS A 250 4.25 -0.12 -17.16
C LYS A 250 5.46 0.68 -17.66
N SER A 251 5.22 1.82 -18.30
CA SER A 251 6.30 2.61 -18.93
C SER A 251 7.09 3.48 -17.97
N ASP A 252 6.60 3.70 -16.77
CA ASP A 252 7.28 4.47 -15.73
C ASP A 252 8.57 3.76 -15.29
N SER A 253 9.66 4.52 -15.17
CA SER A 253 10.97 3.98 -14.79
C SER A 253 10.96 3.28 -13.43
N LYS A 254 10.15 3.79 -12.49
CA LYS A 254 9.96 3.19 -11.16
C LYS A 254 9.25 1.84 -11.25
N SER A 255 8.27 1.71 -12.17
CA SER A 255 7.57 0.44 -12.39
C SER A 255 8.51 -0.64 -12.89
N ARG A 256 9.44 -0.32 -13.79
CA ARG A 256 10.41 -1.30 -14.29
C ARG A 256 11.29 -1.85 -13.18
N GLU A 257 11.78 -1.02 -12.28
CA GLU A 257 12.56 -1.48 -11.13
C GLU A 257 11.73 -2.37 -10.20
N LEU A 258 10.45 -2.02 -9.98
CA LEU A 258 9.55 -2.83 -9.18
C LEU A 258 9.13 -4.12 -9.89
N ASP A 259 8.94 -4.11 -11.23
CA ASP A 259 8.65 -5.32 -12.02
C ASP A 259 9.77 -6.35 -11.90
N GLU A 260 11.03 -5.92 -11.95
CA GLU A 260 12.20 -6.79 -11.79
C GLU A 260 12.27 -7.46 -10.40
N ARG A 261 11.64 -6.84 -9.39
CA ARG A 261 11.66 -7.32 -8.00
C ARG A 261 10.42 -8.09 -7.58
N PHE A 262 9.25 -7.75 -8.14
CA PHE A 262 7.94 -8.21 -7.66
C PHE A 262 7.09 -8.92 -8.71
N GLU A 263 7.48 -8.91 -9.99
CA GLU A 263 6.81 -9.62 -11.10
C GLU A 263 5.32 -9.25 -11.22
N PHE A 264 5.01 -7.98 -11.53
CA PHE A 264 3.63 -7.51 -11.67
C PHE A 264 2.95 -8.04 -12.95
N THR A 265 1.69 -8.48 -12.84
CA THR A 265 0.92 -8.96 -13.99
C THR A 265 0.14 -7.85 -14.70
N TYR A 266 -0.24 -6.81 -13.97
CA TYR A 266 -1.07 -5.69 -14.48
C TYR A 266 -2.44 -6.14 -15.03
N ASP A 267 -2.99 -7.22 -14.54
CA ASP A 267 -4.28 -7.74 -14.97
C ASP A 267 -5.46 -7.08 -14.25
N ASP A 268 -6.60 -6.98 -14.95
CA ASP A 268 -7.88 -6.67 -14.32
C ASP A 268 -8.45 -7.89 -13.58
N ILE A 269 -9.51 -7.69 -12.80
CA ILE A 269 -10.12 -8.78 -12.03
C ILE A 269 -10.66 -9.90 -12.95
N THR A 270 -11.15 -9.55 -14.13
CA THR A 270 -11.71 -10.51 -15.08
C THR A 270 -10.63 -11.44 -15.60
N THR A 271 -9.50 -10.88 -16.03
CA THR A 271 -8.33 -11.63 -16.49
C THR A 271 -7.76 -12.49 -15.37
N THR A 272 -7.60 -11.91 -14.17
CA THR A 272 -7.09 -12.63 -12.99
C THR A 272 -7.97 -13.83 -12.61
N LEU A 273 -9.29 -13.70 -12.68
CA LEU A 273 -10.23 -14.77 -12.31
C LEU A 273 -10.60 -15.72 -13.44
N LYS A 274 -10.26 -15.39 -14.70
CA LYS A 274 -10.64 -16.19 -15.88
C LYS A 274 -10.22 -17.66 -15.77
N PRO A 275 -8.99 -18.03 -15.42
CA PRO A 275 -8.59 -19.44 -15.30
C PRO A 275 -9.48 -20.22 -14.34
N HIS A 276 -9.91 -19.60 -13.26
CA HIS A 276 -10.75 -20.22 -12.24
C HIS A 276 -12.20 -20.36 -12.70
N LEU A 277 -12.72 -19.38 -13.43
CA LEU A 277 -14.03 -19.47 -14.09
C LEU A 277 -14.04 -20.59 -15.13
N ASP A 278 -13.01 -20.67 -15.96
CA ASP A 278 -12.87 -21.71 -16.97
C ASP A 278 -12.81 -23.10 -16.33
N TYR A 279 -12.07 -23.25 -15.24
CA TYR A 279 -12.03 -24.50 -14.44
C TYR A 279 -13.41 -24.86 -13.88
N LEU A 280 -14.10 -23.92 -13.24
CA LEU A 280 -15.47 -24.14 -12.73
C LEU A 280 -16.46 -24.48 -13.84
N ASN A 281 -16.38 -23.81 -14.98
CA ASN A 281 -17.23 -24.11 -16.14
C ASN A 281 -17.00 -25.53 -16.64
N THR A 282 -15.75 -26.00 -16.65
CA THR A 282 -15.41 -27.36 -17.04
C THR A 282 -15.96 -28.37 -16.04
N LEU A 283 -15.77 -28.15 -14.74
CA LEU A 283 -16.25 -29.05 -13.69
C LEU A 283 -17.78 -29.16 -13.64
N THR A 284 -18.47 -28.06 -13.86
CA THR A 284 -19.93 -28.00 -13.68
C THR A 284 -20.71 -28.20 -14.98
N GLN A 285 -20.03 -28.23 -16.13
CA GLN A 285 -20.63 -28.23 -17.47
C GLN A 285 -21.63 -27.06 -17.68
N LYS A 286 -21.41 -25.94 -16.96
CA LYS A 286 -22.20 -24.70 -17.05
C LYS A 286 -21.33 -23.57 -17.51
N THR A 287 -21.95 -22.52 -18.05
CA THR A 287 -21.25 -21.29 -18.44
C THR A 287 -21.47 -20.22 -17.37
N PHE A 288 -20.48 -20.03 -16.51
CA PHE A 288 -20.45 -18.94 -15.56
C PHE A 288 -19.60 -17.79 -16.07
N SER A 289 -20.02 -16.59 -15.76
CA SER A 289 -19.26 -15.35 -15.89
C SER A 289 -19.23 -14.63 -14.53
N LEU A 290 -18.40 -13.61 -14.38
CA LEU A 290 -18.40 -12.79 -13.16
C LEU A 290 -19.76 -12.15 -12.88
N GLU A 291 -20.56 -11.90 -13.91
CA GLU A 291 -21.88 -11.28 -13.78
C GLU A 291 -22.95 -12.27 -13.34
N ASN A 292 -22.88 -13.53 -13.73
CA ASN A 292 -23.96 -14.52 -13.51
C ASN A 292 -23.66 -15.60 -12.46
N ILE A 293 -22.46 -15.60 -11.86
CA ILE A 293 -22.04 -16.59 -10.84
C ILE A 293 -22.77 -16.44 -9.50
N TYR A 294 -23.79 -15.59 -9.41
CA TYR A 294 -24.55 -15.33 -8.18
C TYR A 294 -25.53 -16.43 -7.79
N CYS A 295 -25.76 -17.45 -8.60
CA CYS A 295 -26.58 -18.62 -8.25
C CYS A 295 -25.83 -19.58 -7.31
N ILE A 296 -25.33 -19.05 -6.20
CA ILE A 296 -24.46 -19.75 -5.24
C ILE A 296 -25.15 -20.97 -4.62
N GLN A 297 -26.48 -20.97 -4.42
CA GLN A 297 -27.19 -22.11 -3.85
C GLN A 297 -27.12 -23.37 -4.77
N SER A 298 -27.21 -23.18 -6.07
CA SER A 298 -26.97 -24.29 -7.01
C SER A 298 -25.49 -24.69 -7.06
N PHE A 299 -24.59 -23.79 -6.71
CA PHE A 299 -23.15 -24.01 -6.67
C PHE A 299 -22.76 -24.92 -5.49
N TYR A 300 -23.27 -24.66 -4.28
CA TYR A 300 -23.05 -25.52 -3.12
C TYR A 300 -23.57 -26.93 -3.32
N GLY A 301 -24.69 -27.10 -4.00
CA GLY A 301 -25.23 -28.41 -4.34
C GLY A 301 -24.31 -29.22 -5.28
N VAL A 302 -23.77 -28.55 -6.31
CA VAL A 302 -22.85 -29.18 -7.29
C VAL A 302 -21.49 -29.49 -6.63
N LEU A 303 -20.98 -28.61 -5.78
CA LEU A 303 -19.70 -28.77 -5.11
C LEU A 303 -19.73 -29.76 -3.97
N GLY A 304 -20.84 -29.84 -3.25
CA GLY A 304 -21.07 -30.88 -2.24
C GLY A 304 -21.05 -32.28 -2.88
N ALA A 305 -21.62 -32.44 -4.06
CA ALA A 305 -21.58 -33.67 -4.82
C ALA A 305 -20.14 -34.02 -5.27
N HIS A 306 -19.40 -33.09 -5.87
CA HIS A 306 -18.02 -33.32 -6.31
C HIS A 306 -17.02 -33.57 -5.16
N LYS A 307 -17.23 -32.95 -3.99
CA LYS A 307 -16.41 -33.25 -2.79
C LYS A 307 -16.60 -34.69 -2.31
N LEU A 308 -17.82 -35.19 -2.43
CA LEU A 308 -18.12 -36.59 -2.07
C LEU A 308 -17.53 -37.60 -3.09
N ASP A 309 -17.57 -37.27 -4.39
CA ASP A 309 -17.02 -38.12 -5.43
C ASP A 309 -15.49 -38.19 -5.42
N ASN A 310 -14.80 -37.07 -5.11
CA ASN A 310 -13.33 -37.06 -4.98
C ASN A 310 -12.84 -37.74 -3.69
N VAL A 311 -13.60 -37.73 -2.61
CA VAL A 311 -13.27 -38.48 -1.39
C VAL A 311 -13.51 -39.97 -1.59
N ALA A 312 -14.51 -40.36 -2.39
CA ALA A 312 -14.77 -41.75 -2.74
C ALA A 312 -13.73 -42.36 -3.70
N SER A 313 -12.99 -41.50 -4.47
CA SER A 313 -11.93 -41.97 -5.39
C SER A 313 -10.52 -42.05 -4.75
N ILE A 314 -10.36 -41.65 -3.50
CA ILE A 314 -9.09 -41.71 -2.75
C ILE A 314 -9.06 -42.89 -1.74
N ASN A 315 -10.15 -43.66 -1.62
CA ASN A 315 -10.21 -44.93 -0.91
C ASN A 315 -10.27 -46.07 -1.92
#